data_acb397bd96c75bdf3e712ce3cc4e98e3
#
_entry.id   acb397bd96c75bdf3e712ce3cc4e98e3
#
_cell.length_a   1.000
_cell.length_b   1.000
_cell.length_c   1.000
_cell.angle_alpha   90.00
_cell.angle_beta   90.00
_cell.angle_gamma   90.00
#
_symmetry.space_group_name_H-M   'P 1'
#
loop_
_entity.id
_entity.type
_entity.pdbx_description
1 polymer ?
#
loop_
_entity_poly.entity_id
_entity_poly.type
_entity_poly.pdbx_seq_one_letter_code
_entity_poly.pdbx_strand_id
1 'polypeptide(L)'
;MELTLKQKTAFGIGAAGKDMVYALSASYVMYYYQDVLGLSASFVGVVLMAARFFDAFNDPFMGVLVAKTRTRWGRFRPWIFSGTLLNALVLYALFAAPVLDEAALMVYFSVVYILWGVTYTMMDIPYWSMIPAVTRTPKDRENLSMVGRTCAGVGSALIAMFTMLLVGALGGDSERAGFRWVVLIVAAIFAVTELVCCISMKETTPSEMKTATVKEMFSALFRNDQAMVVVGSIVLINSALYLTSNFIIYFFKYDLGGAGWKATYTLFSTVGGAAQILGMMVLYPLLRKKFSSTQVFCLSLVLALCGYGTLLVFCLTGLSHSLALLCIPGVVVFACNGMLTVLTTLFLSNSVDYGQLKTGRREESVIFSMQTFVVKAASGVAVFLTGIGLDLIGLVGNTEETGPVAVQSAGTLLGLRLMMTVLPMLVLAGALVLFRRKFVLTDARAAEISAQLHGEETHHD
;
A
#
# COMPACT_ATOMS: atom_id res chain seq x y z
N MET A 1 -3.42 -8.01 -28.61
CA MET A 1 -2.85 -6.67 -28.86
C MET A 1 -2.04 -6.26 -27.64
N GLU A 2 -0.79 -5.81 -27.85
CA GLU A 2 0.00 -5.21 -26.75
C GLU A 2 -0.64 -3.87 -26.33
N LEU A 3 -0.55 -3.54 -25.03
CA LEU A 3 -1.03 -2.26 -24.51
C LEU A 3 -0.23 -1.11 -25.13
N THR A 4 -0.94 -0.12 -25.66
CA THR A 4 -0.32 1.08 -26.21
C THR A 4 0.32 1.92 -25.11
N LEU A 5 1.32 2.75 -25.47
CA LEU A 5 1.94 3.68 -24.54
C LEU A 5 0.90 4.60 -23.87
N LYS A 6 -0.09 5.08 -24.65
CA LYS A 6 -1.20 5.89 -24.16
C LYS A 6 -1.99 5.20 -23.04
N GLN A 7 -2.27 3.91 -23.19
CA GLN A 7 -2.98 3.12 -22.15
C GLN A 7 -2.11 2.95 -20.89
N LYS A 8 -0.84 2.60 -21.06
CA LYS A 8 0.10 2.47 -19.93
C LYS A 8 0.26 3.79 -19.16
N THR A 9 0.35 4.92 -19.88
CA THR A 9 0.42 6.26 -19.27
C THR A 9 -0.89 6.61 -18.56
N ALA A 10 -2.05 6.35 -19.19
CA ALA A 10 -3.36 6.62 -18.59
C ALA A 10 -3.56 5.82 -17.29
N PHE A 11 -3.13 4.56 -17.27
CA PHE A 11 -3.13 3.75 -16.06
C PHE A 11 -2.17 4.31 -14.99
N GLY A 12 -0.96 4.70 -15.37
CA GLY A 12 0.01 5.27 -14.43
C GLY A 12 -0.49 6.57 -13.77
N ILE A 13 -1.01 7.52 -14.56
CA ILE A 13 -1.52 8.78 -13.98
C ILE A 13 -2.76 8.57 -13.10
N GLY A 14 -3.63 7.60 -13.43
CA GLY A 14 -4.71 7.18 -12.54
C GLY A 14 -4.18 6.67 -11.21
N ALA A 15 -3.16 5.79 -11.23
CA ALA A 15 -2.50 5.33 -10.01
C ALA A 15 -1.94 6.48 -9.17
N ALA A 16 -1.31 7.48 -9.80
CA ALA A 16 -0.78 8.65 -9.09
C ALA A 16 -1.91 9.45 -8.41
N GLY A 17 -2.98 9.79 -9.14
CA GLY A 17 -4.11 10.55 -8.59
C GLY A 17 -4.81 9.83 -7.44
N LYS A 18 -5.04 8.53 -7.58
CA LYS A 18 -5.64 7.68 -6.56
C LYS A 18 -4.81 7.64 -5.27
N ASP A 19 -3.50 7.45 -5.39
CA ASP A 19 -2.61 7.39 -4.24
C ASP A 19 -2.34 8.77 -3.61
N MET A 20 -2.48 9.88 -4.36
CA MET A 20 -2.52 11.24 -3.77
C MET A 20 -3.66 11.36 -2.76
N VAL A 21 -4.86 10.91 -3.11
CA VAL A 21 -6.03 10.93 -2.21
C VAL A 21 -5.81 10.06 -0.98
N TYR A 22 -5.27 8.85 -1.17
CA TYR A 22 -4.96 7.96 -0.08
C TYR A 22 -3.91 8.55 0.88
N ALA A 23 -2.80 9.05 0.33
CA ALA A 23 -1.72 9.65 1.11
C ALA A 23 -2.18 10.90 1.89
N LEU A 24 -3.03 11.74 1.27
CA LEU A 24 -3.59 12.91 1.94
C LEU A 24 -4.42 12.53 3.15
N SER A 25 -5.34 11.58 3.00
CA SER A 25 -6.13 11.07 4.10
C SER A 25 -5.26 10.38 5.16
N ALA A 26 -4.39 9.46 4.76
CA ALA A 26 -3.57 8.69 5.70
C ALA A 26 -2.61 9.55 6.53
N SER A 27 -2.08 10.64 5.95
CA SER A 27 -1.07 11.48 6.61
C SER A 27 -1.64 12.67 7.37
N TYR A 28 -2.78 13.21 6.93
CA TYR A 28 -3.23 14.52 7.41
C TYR A 28 -4.60 14.53 8.09
N VAL A 29 -5.39 13.46 8.03
CA VAL A 29 -6.70 13.41 8.72
C VAL A 29 -6.54 13.56 10.22
N MET A 30 -5.56 12.86 10.83
CA MET A 30 -5.28 12.98 12.27
C MET A 30 -4.95 14.43 12.63
N TYR A 31 -3.98 15.03 11.94
CA TYR A 31 -3.58 16.42 12.14
C TYR A 31 -4.75 17.39 11.98
N TYR A 32 -5.53 17.25 10.89
CA TYR A 32 -6.64 18.16 10.62
C TYR A 32 -7.73 18.14 11.70
N TYR A 33 -8.15 16.95 12.15
CA TYR A 33 -9.19 16.84 13.17
C TYR A 33 -8.69 17.16 14.59
N GLN A 34 -7.46 16.84 14.91
CA GLN A 34 -6.87 17.12 16.21
C GLN A 34 -6.39 18.58 16.31
N ASP A 35 -5.44 18.98 15.46
CA ASP A 35 -4.73 20.26 15.62
C ASP A 35 -5.49 21.44 15.01
N VAL A 36 -6.23 21.23 13.88
CA VAL A 36 -6.97 22.31 13.20
C VAL A 36 -8.40 22.45 13.71
N LEU A 37 -9.08 21.33 14.02
CA LEU A 37 -10.48 21.32 14.47
C LEU A 37 -10.65 21.11 15.99
N GLY A 38 -9.61 20.70 16.72
CA GLY A 38 -9.61 20.62 18.18
C GLY A 38 -10.23 19.36 18.79
N LEU A 39 -10.46 18.28 18.02
CA LEU A 39 -10.92 17.02 18.58
C LEU A 39 -9.80 16.30 19.34
N SER A 40 -10.17 15.51 20.36
CA SER A 40 -9.17 14.76 21.12
C SER A 40 -8.46 13.71 20.23
N ALA A 41 -7.13 13.62 20.35
CA ALA A 41 -6.30 12.65 19.63
C ALA A 41 -6.77 11.21 19.86
N SER A 42 -7.15 10.89 21.10
CA SER A 42 -7.65 9.56 21.47
C SER A 42 -8.92 9.19 20.73
N PHE A 43 -9.87 10.12 20.61
CA PHE A 43 -11.11 9.90 19.85
C PHE A 43 -10.81 9.68 18.37
N VAL A 44 -10.03 10.57 17.76
CA VAL A 44 -9.64 10.44 16.34
C VAL A 44 -8.94 9.10 16.11
N GLY A 45 -8.00 8.73 16.98
CA GLY A 45 -7.30 7.44 16.91
C GLY A 45 -8.24 6.23 16.98
N VAL A 46 -9.24 6.25 17.86
CA VAL A 46 -10.25 5.18 17.96
C VAL A 46 -11.07 5.07 16.66
N VAL A 47 -11.50 6.20 16.08
CA VAL A 47 -12.23 6.20 14.80
C VAL A 47 -11.38 5.64 13.66
N LEU A 48 -10.11 6.06 13.56
CA LEU A 48 -9.18 5.54 12.56
C LEU A 48 -8.97 4.03 12.71
N MET A 49 -8.82 3.55 13.94
CA MET A 49 -8.70 2.12 14.23
C MET A 49 -9.98 1.35 13.88
N ALA A 50 -11.14 1.83 14.30
CA ALA A 50 -12.43 1.21 14.00
C ALA A 50 -12.68 1.13 12.48
N ALA A 51 -12.32 2.18 11.73
CA ALA A 51 -12.41 2.17 10.28
C ALA A 51 -11.51 1.10 9.63
N ARG A 52 -10.32 0.83 10.17
CA ARG A 52 -9.45 -0.25 9.68
C ARG A 52 -10.10 -1.64 9.83
N PHE A 53 -10.78 -1.88 10.96
CA PHE A 53 -11.54 -3.11 11.14
C PHE A 53 -12.74 -3.18 10.18
N PHE A 54 -13.45 -2.08 10.00
CA PHE A 54 -14.55 -2.01 9.04
C PHE A 54 -14.08 -2.31 7.61
N ASP A 55 -12.97 -1.70 7.18
CA ASP A 55 -12.35 -1.94 5.87
C ASP A 55 -12.00 -3.42 5.67
N ALA A 56 -11.54 -4.11 6.72
CA ALA A 56 -11.21 -5.53 6.66
C ALA A 56 -12.40 -6.40 6.23
N PHE A 57 -13.63 -6.02 6.58
CA PHE A 57 -14.84 -6.71 6.13
C PHE A 57 -15.34 -6.16 4.78
N ASN A 58 -15.23 -4.86 4.57
CA ASN A 58 -15.70 -4.19 3.36
C ASN A 58 -14.93 -4.62 2.11
N ASP A 59 -13.60 -4.82 2.19
CA ASP A 59 -12.77 -5.14 1.05
C ASP A 59 -13.15 -6.46 0.35
N PRO A 60 -13.27 -7.61 1.04
CA PRO A 60 -13.73 -8.85 0.41
C PRO A 60 -15.16 -8.75 -0.15
N PHE A 61 -16.06 -8.05 0.56
CA PHE A 61 -17.43 -7.82 0.09
C PHE A 61 -17.44 -7.03 -1.22
N MET A 62 -16.64 -5.98 -1.30
CA MET A 62 -16.49 -5.18 -2.51
C MET A 62 -15.91 -6.00 -3.67
N GLY A 63 -14.90 -6.85 -3.40
CA GLY A 63 -14.34 -7.76 -4.40
C GLY A 63 -15.41 -8.66 -5.03
N VAL A 64 -16.31 -9.20 -4.21
CA VAL A 64 -17.45 -10.01 -4.67
C VAL A 64 -18.46 -9.19 -5.48
N LEU A 65 -18.79 -7.97 -5.04
CA LEU A 65 -19.70 -7.08 -5.78
C LEU A 65 -19.16 -6.77 -7.17
N VAL A 66 -17.88 -6.41 -7.24
CA VAL A 66 -17.19 -6.13 -8.51
C VAL A 66 -17.19 -7.37 -9.41
N ALA A 67 -16.86 -8.54 -8.86
CA ALA A 67 -16.84 -9.80 -9.61
C ALA A 67 -18.22 -10.16 -10.21
N LYS A 68 -19.30 -9.82 -9.54
CA LYS A 68 -20.67 -10.06 -10.00
C LYS A 68 -21.22 -9.00 -10.96
N THR A 69 -20.53 -7.88 -11.10
CA THR A 69 -20.99 -6.75 -11.91
C THR A 69 -20.87 -7.07 -13.41
N ARG A 70 -21.93 -6.78 -14.15
CA ARG A 70 -21.99 -6.91 -15.61
C ARG A 70 -22.69 -5.71 -16.19
N THR A 71 -21.94 -4.88 -16.91
CA THR A 71 -22.50 -3.70 -17.58
C THR A 71 -21.97 -3.58 -19.00
N ARG A 72 -22.61 -2.74 -19.82
CA ARG A 72 -22.15 -2.41 -21.17
C ARG A 72 -20.78 -1.71 -21.19
N TRP A 73 -20.36 -1.13 -20.05
CA TRP A 73 -19.06 -0.48 -19.89
C TRP A 73 -17.96 -1.43 -19.44
N GLY A 74 -18.29 -2.69 -19.16
CA GLY A 74 -17.42 -3.68 -18.57
C GLY A 74 -17.76 -3.91 -17.10
N ARG A 75 -16.86 -4.60 -16.39
CA ARG A 75 -17.02 -4.99 -14.99
C ARG A 75 -16.42 -3.97 -14.03
N PHE A 76 -15.22 -3.45 -14.33
CA PHE A 76 -14.42 -2.59 -13.44
C PHE A 76 -14.73 -1.10 -13.64
N ARG A 77 -14.88 -0.65 -14.89
CA ARG A 77 -15.03 0.77 -15.24
C ARG A 77 -16.19 1.47 -14.53
N PRO A 78 -17.39 0.89 -14.38
CA PRO A 78 -18.50 1.53 -13.65
C PRO A 78 -18.14 1.83 -12.20
N TRP A 79 -17.43 0.90 -11.54
CA TRP A 79 -17.02 1.04 -10.15
C TRP A 79 -15.89 2.07 -9.98
N ILE A 80 -14.91 2.07 -10.90
CA ILE A 80 -13.86 3.10 -10.90
C ILE A 80 -14.48 4.48 -11.10
N PHE A 81 -15.38 4.63 -12.07
CA PHE A 81 -16.05 5.90 -12.35
C PHE A 81 -16.88 6.40 -11.16
N SER A 82 -17.82 5.60 -10.68
CA SER A 82 -18.71 5.98 -9.59
C SER A 82 -17.94 6.14 -8.26
N GLY A 83 -17.03 5.21 -7.97
CA GLY A 83 -16.18 5.26 -6.78
C GLY A 83 -15.31 6.51 -6.75
N THR A 84 -14.70 6.89 -7.87
CA THR A 84 -13.90 8.11 -8.00
C THR A 84 -14.70 9.37 -7.68
N LEU A 85 -15.86 9.53 -8.31
CA LEU A 85 -16.69 10.73 -8.10
C LEU A 85 -17.21 10.82 -6.67
N LEU A 86 -17.70 9.70 -6.12
CA LEU A 86 -18.16 9.64 -4.73
C LEU A 86 -17.02 9.89 -3.75
N ASN A 87 -15.87 9.26 -3.97
CA ASN A 87 -14.72 9.44 -3.08
C ASN A 87 -14.16 10.86 -3.11
N ALA A 88 -14.12 11.51 -4.28
CA ALA A 88 -13.71 12.91 -4.41
C ALA A 88 -14.63 13.84 -3.60
N LEU A 89 -15.96 13.62 -3.65
CA LEU A 89 -16.93 14.36 -2.86
C LEU A 89 -16.77 14.12 -1.36
N VAL A 90 -16.62 12.85 -0.96
CA VAL A 90 -16.46 12.48 0.47
C VAL A 90 -15.11 12.96 1.00
N LEU A 91 -14.03 12.92 0.19
CA LEU A 91 -12.74 13.48 0.57
C LEU A 91 -12.84 14.99 0.81
N TYR A 92 -13.53 15.70 -0.08
CA TYR A 92 -13.78 17.13 0.12
C TYR A 92 -14.59 17.38 1.41
N ALA A 93 -15.66 16.63 1.64
CA ALA A 93 -16.43 16.73 2.88
C ALA A 93 -15.55 16.45 4.11
N LEU A 94 -14.65 15.48 4.05
CA LEU A 94 -13.75 15.12 5.14
C LEU A 94 -12.87 16.28 5.60
N PHE A 95 -12.32 17.07 4.67
CA PHE A 95 -11.43 18.21 4.98
C PHE A 95 -12.11 19.59 4.90
N ALA A 96 -13.35 19.64 4.47
CA ALA A 96 -14.19 20.85 4.47
C ALA A 96 -15.29 20.77 5.53
N ALA A 97 -15.00 20.12 6.66
CA ALA A 97 -15.96 19.91 7.75
C ALA A 97 -16.69 21.23 8.12
N PRO A 98 -18.01 21.23 8.31
CA PRO A 98 -18.76 22.41 8.71
C PRO A 98 -18.37 22.86 10.14
N VAL A 99 -18.78 24.07 10.51
CA VAL A 99 -18.62 24.54 11.89
C VAL A 99 -19.71 23.90 12.73
N LEU A 100 -19.33 22.97 13.58
CA LEU A 100 -20.20 22.18 14.45
C LEU A 100 -19.69 22.28 15.89
N ASP A 101 -20.56 22.01 16.85
CA ASP A 101 -20.15 21.71 18.22
C ASP A 101 -19.35 20.40 18.27
N GLU A 102 -18.61 20.18 19.34
CA GLU A 102 -17.70 19.03 19.48
C GLU A 102 -18.40 17.68 19.28
N ALA A 103 -19.57 17.48 19.90
CA ALA A 103 -20.30 16.22 19.78
C ALA A 103 -20.78 15.95 18.35
N ALA A 104 -21.33 16.96 17.66
CA ALA A 104 -21.75 16.82 16.27
C ALA A 104 -20.55 16.63 15.33
N LEU A 105 -19.40 17.28 15.60
CA LEU A 105 -18.17 17.10 14.85
C LEU A 105 -17.61 15.69 14.99
N MET A 106 -17.68 15.09 16.20
CA MET A 106 -17.30 13.70 16.44
C MET A 106 -18.13 12.72 15.60
N VAL A 107 -19.45 12.90 15.57
CA VAL A 107 -20.35 12.07 14.76
C VAL A 107 -20.06 12.26 13.27
N TYR A 108 -19.95 13.53 12.84
CA TYR A 108 -19.63 13.87 11.46
C TYR A 108 -18.35 13.20 10.98
N PHE A 109 -17.26 13.35 11.75
CA PHE A 109 -15.97 12.72 11.42
C PHE A 109 -16.09 11.21 11.29
N SER A 110 -16.72 10.56 12.26
CA SER A 110 -16.87 9.10 12.27
C SER A 110 -17.59 8.59 11.03
N VAL A 111 -18.70 9.24 10.66
CA VAL A 111 -19.50 8.85 9.48
C VAL A 111 -18.77 9.13 8.19
N VAL A 112 -18.22 10.33 8.03
CA VAL A 112 -17.55 10.75 6.78
C VAL A 112 -16.26 9.94 6.54
N TYR A 113 -15.52 9.62 7.61
CA TYR A 113 -14.30 8.82 7.48
C TYR A 113 -14.59 7.37 7.06
N ILE A 114 -15.63 6.75 7.61
CA ILE A 114 -16.09 5.41 7.18
C ILE A 114 -16.56 5.46 5.71
N LEU A 115 -17.35 6.46 5.33
CA LEU A 115 -17.80 6.64 3.95
C LEU A 115 -16.63 6.85 2.99
N TRP A 116 -15.58 7.57 3.43
CA TRP A 116 -14.36 7.73 2.67
C TRP A 116 -13.70 6.37 2.38
N GLY A 117 -13.56 5.51 3.40
CA GLY A 117 -13.02 4.16 3.25
C GLY A 117 -13.82 3.31 2.26
N VAL A 118 -15.17 3.30 2.39
CA VAL A 118 -16.06 2.56 1.48
C VAL A 118 -15.91 3.02 0.04
N THR A 119 -15.99 4.34 -0.19
CA THR A 119 -15.92 4.91 -1.55
C THR A 119 -14.54 4.75 -2.16
N TYR A 120 -13.47 4.80 -1.35
CA TYR A 120 -12.12 4.50 -1.78
C TYR A 120 -11.99 3.04 -2.25
N THR A 121 -12.47 2.09 -1.45
CA THR A 121 -12.45 0.66 -1.78
C THR A 121 -13.25 0.34 -3.05
N MET A 122 -14.38 1.05 -3.28
CA MET A 122 -15.19 0.92 -4.50
C MET A 122 -14.38 1.18 -5.78
N MET A 123 -13.37 2.03 -5.73
CA MET A 123 -12.52 2.37 -6.86
C MET A 123 -11.21 1.57 -6.84
N ASP A 124 -10.57 1.42 -5.69
CA ASP A 124 -9.23 0.84 -5.55
C ASP A 124 -9.16 -0.64 -5.95
N ILE A 125 -10.10 -1.46 -5.49
CA ILE A 125 -10.15 -2.89 -5.81
C ILE A 125 -10.34 -3.13 -7.31
N PRO A 126 -11.33 -2.52 -7.99
CA PRO A 126 -11.48 -2.67 -9.44
C PRO A 126 -10.27 -2.15 -10.21
N TYR A 127 -9.64 -1.07 -9.75
CA TYR A 127 -8.46 -0.48 -10.38
C TYR A 127 -7.31 -1.50 -10.49
N TRP A 128 -6.89 -2.09 -9.38
CA TRP A 128 -5.82 -3.08 -9.39
C TRP A 128 -6.25 -4.40 -10.05
N SER A 129 -7.50 -4.79 -9.90
CA SER A 129 -8.07 -5.98 -10.55
C SER A 129 -8.11 -5.86 -12.07
N MET A 130 -8.07 -4.64 -12.59
CA MET A 130 -8.05 -4.38 -14.03
C MET A 130 -6.74 -4.85 -14.70
N ILE A 131 -5.60 -4.90 -13.97
CA ILE A 131 -4.31 -5.32 -14.54
C ILE A 131 -4.43 -6.66 -15.29
N PRO A 132 -4.82 -7.77 -14.65
CA PRO A 132 -4.95 -9.04 -15.37
C PRO A 132 -6.08 -9.05 -16.41
N ALA A 133 -7.09 -8.19 -16.28
CA ALA A 133 -8.23 -8.16 -17.20
C ALA A 133 -7.95 -7.43 -18.53
N VAL A 134 -6.99 -6.49 -18.53
CA VAL A 134 -6.63 -5.71 -19.73
C VAL A 134 -5.35 -6.19 -20.40
N THR A 135 -4.60 -7.10 -19.76
CA THR A 135 -3.32 -7.61 -20.26
C THR A 135 -3.46 -9.05 -20.74
N ARG A 136 -2.91 -9.34 -21.92
CA ARG A 136 -2.88 -10.70 -22.48
C ARG A 136 -1.53 -11.38 -22.32
N THR A 137 -0.47 -10.60 -22.15
CA THR A 137 0.90 -11.13 -22.04
C THR A 137 1.49 -10.87 -20.66
N PRO A 138 2.34 -11.78 -20.12
CA PRO A 138 3.05 -11.56 -18.87
C PRO A 138 3.89 -10.29 -18.87
N LYS A 139 4.49 -9.94 -20.03
CA LYS A 139 5.27 -8.71 -20.20
C LYS A 139 4.44 -7.44 -20.03
N ASP A 140 3.21 -7.42 -20.58
CA ASP A 140 2.31 -6.28 -20.38
C ASP A 140 1.85 -6.16 -18.93
N ARG A 141 1.61 -7.29 -18.24
CA ARG A 141 1.31 -7.30 -16.79
C ARG A 141 2.45 -6.74 -15.97
N GLU A 142 3.66 -7.19 -16.26
CA GLU A 142 4.87 -6.69 -15.58
C GLU A 142 5.01 -5.17 -15.77
N ASN A 143 4.91 -4.69 -17.01
CA ASN A 143 4.99 -3.27 -17.32
C ASN A 143 3.88 -2.47 -16.64
N LEU A 144 2.63 -2.95 -16.69
CA LEU A 144 1.50 -2.23 -16.10
C LEU A 144 1.58 -2.21 -14.57
N SER A 145 2.00 -3.32 -13.95
CA SER A 145 2.23 -3.39 -12.50
C SER A 145 3.34 -2.45 -12.06
N MET A 146 4.46 -2.40 -12.81
CA MET A 146 5.57 -1.51 -12.54
C MET A 146 5.14 -0.04 -12.66
N VAL A 147 4.53 0.33 -13.79
CA VAL A 147 4.06 1.70 -14.04
C VAL A 147 3.05 2.13 -12.98
N GLY A 148 2.04 1.29 -12.71
CA GLY A 148 1.02 1.58 -11.70
C GLY A 148 1.64 1.82 -10.32
N ARG A 149 2.48 0.91 -9.82
CA ARG A 149 3.08 1.04 -8.48
C ARG A 149 4.07 2.19 -8.38
N THR A 150 4.87 2.45 -9.43
CA THR A 150 5.78 3.59 -9.47
C THR A 150 5.03 4.91 -9.42
N CYS A 151 4.01 5.08 -10.28
CA CYS A 151 3.21 6.31 -10.31
C CYS A 151 2.42 6.52 -9.02
N ALA A 152 1.89 5.46 -8.41
CA ALA A 152 1.27 5.49 -7.09
C ALA A 152 2.24 6.04 -6.02
N GLY A 153 3.47 5.51 -5.98
CA GLY A 153 4.52 6.01 -5.08
C GLY A 153 4.87 7.48 -5.31
N VAL A 154 4.94 7.91 -6.57
CA VAL A 154 5.16 9.32 -6.93
C VAL A 154 3.99 10.19 -6.44
N GLY A 155 2.73 9.77 -6.63
CA GLY A 155 1.56 10.48 -6.14
C GLY A 155 1.59 10.69 -4.62
N SER A 156 1.92 9.63 -3.86
CA SER A 156 2.08 9.70 -2.41
C SER A 156 3.21 10.64 -1.99
N ALA A 157 4.35 10.61 -2.69
CA ALA A 157 5.48 11.49 -2.40
C ALA A 157 5.16 12.97 -2.66
N LEU A 158 4.42 13.28 -3.73
CA LEU A 158 3.98 14.66 -4.02
C LEU A 158 3.10 15.19 -2.87
N ILE A 159 2.19 14.40 -2.35
CA ILE A 159 1.37 14.79 -1.20
C ILE A 159 2.22 15.02 0.04
N ALA A 160 3.13 14.11 0.38
CA ALA A 160 4.00 14.27 1.55
C ALA A 160 4.86 15.53 1.47
N MET A 161 5.30 15.89 0.27
CA MET A 161 6.20 17.04 0.05
C MET A 161 5.47 18.38 0.00
N PHE A 162 4.32 18.44 -0.67
CA PHE A 162 3.71 19.72 -1.03
C PHE A 162 2.48 20.10 -0.20
N THR A 163 1.83 19.17 0.52
CA THR A 163 0.56 19.46 1.21
C THR A 163 0.68 20.65 2.17
N MET A 164 1.61 20.63 3.12
CA MET A 164 1.72 21.71 4.12
C MET A 164 2.19 23.02 3.51
N LEU A 165 3.04 22.99 2.47
CA LEU A 165 3.43 24.17 1.72
C LEU A 165 2.22 24.83 1.05
N LEU A 166 1.38 24.02 0.41
CA LEU A 166 0.16 24.50 -0.24
C LEU A 166 -0.90 24.95 0.76
N VAL A 167 -1.04 24.26 1.90
CA VAL A 167 -1.94 24.68 2.98
C VAL A 167 -1.56 26.07 3.48
N GLY A 168 -0.29 26.34 3.73
CA GLY A 168 0.18 27.67 4.14
C GLY A 168 0.00 28.73 3.03
N ALA A 169 0.36 28.38 1.79
CA ALA A 169 0.27 29.33 0.68
C ALA A 169 -1.17 29.70 0.29
N LEU A 170 -2.11 28.75 0.35
CA LEU A 170 -3.50 28.94 -0.07
C LEU A 170 -4.45 29.33 1.07
N GLY A 171 -4.07 29.02 2.31
CA GLY A 171 -4.89 29.27 3.50
C GLY A 171 -4.69 30.63 4.14
N GLY A 172 -3.58 31.31 3.85
CA GLY A 172 -3.20 32.54 4.56
C GLY A 172 -3.10 32.28 6.07
N ASP A 173 -3.87 33.00 6.87
CA ASP A 173 -3.91 32.87 8.33
C ASP A 173 -4.77 31.69 8.84
N SER A 174 -5.38 30.90 7.94
CA SER A 174 -6.28 29.80 8.31
C SER A 174 -5.88 28.49 7.66
N GLU A 175 -5.28 27.59 8.42
CA GLU A 175 -4.98 26.23 7.96
C GLU A 175 -6.24 25.47 7.49
N ARG A 176 -7.39 25.72 8.13
CA ARG A 176 -8.68 25.14 7.73
C ARG A 176 -9.06 25.55 6.31
N ALA A 177 -8.85 26.82 5.93
CA ALA A 177 -9.07 27.30 4.57
C ALA A 177 -8.05 26.68 3.59
N GLY A 178 -6.78 26.59 4.01
CA GLY A 178 -5.71 25.96 3.24
C GLY A 178 -6.01 24.50 2.89
N PHE A 179 -6.42 23.70 3.87
CA PHE A 179 -6.81 22.30 3.63
C PHE A 179 -7.99 22.18 2.65
N ARG A 180 -9.01 23.05 2.73
CA ARG A 180 -10.12 23.05 1.77
C ARG A 180 -9.66 23.22 0.33
N TRP A 181 -8.73 24.15 0.08
CA TRP A 181 -8.21 24.40 -1.26
C TRP A 181 -7.32 23.24 -1.75
N VAL A 182 -6.42 22.75 -0.89
CA VAL A 182 -5.55 21.62 -1.24
C VAL A 182 -6.37 20.38 -1.59
N VAL A 183 -7.38 20.06 -0.77
CA VAL A 183 -8.23 18.89 -1.02
C VAL A 183 -9.06 19.06 -2.29
N LEU A 184 -9.55 20.26 -2.59
CA LEU A 184 -10.26 20.53 -3.84
C LEU A 184 -9.37 20.29 -5.06
N ILE A 185 -8.13 20.76 -5.01
CA ILE A 185 -7.13 20.55 -6.07
C ILE A 185 -6.82 19.06 -6.23
N VAL A 186 -6.54 18.36 -5.13
CA VAL A 186 -6.22 16.94 -5.14
C VAL A 186 -7.40 16.11 -5.63
N ALA A 187 -8.62 16.40 -5.18
CA ALA A 187 -9.84 15.75 -5.64
C ALA A 187 -10.11 15.97 -7.13
N ALA A 188 -9.84 17.17 -7.64
CA ALA A 188 -9.95 17.47 -9.07
C ALA A 188 -8.91 16.72 -9.90
N ILE A 189 -7.64 16.70 -9.47
CA ILE A 189 -6.57 15.91 -10.13
C ILE A 189 -6.96 14.43 -10.14
N PHE A 190 -7.37 13.89 -9.02
CA PHE A 190 -7.82 12.51 -8.88
C PHE A 190 -8.98 12.18 -9.84
N ALA A 191 -10.04 13.00 -9.83
CA ALA A 191 -11.18 12.79 -10.71
C ALA A 191 -10.76 12.78 -12.19
N VAL A 192 -9.97 13.75 -12.61
CA VAL A 192 -9.50 13.84 -14.01
C VAL A 192 -8.62 12.64 -14.38
N THR A 193 -7.64 12.28 -13.56
CA THR A 193 -6.69 11.20 -13.86
C THR A 193 -7.36 9.84 -13.89
N GLU A 194 -8.29 9.57 -12.98
CA GLU A 194 -9.07 8.32 -12.97
C GLU A 194 -10.09 8.26 -14.12
N LEU A 195 -10.71 9.37 -14.48
CA LEU A 195 -11.58 9.43 -15.66
C LEU A 195 -10.82 9.16 -16.95
N VAL A 196 -9.60 9.72 -17.09
CA VAL A 196 -8.72 9.44 -18.25
C VAL A 196 -8.34 7.95 -18.28
N CYS A 197 -8.02 7.37 -17.12
CA CYS A 197 -7.75 5.94 -17.00
C CYS A 197 -8.97 5.11 -17.43
N CYS A 198 -10.13 5.40 -16.88
CA CYS A 198 -11.39 4.71 -17.13
C CYS A 198 -11.80 4.73 -18.63
N ILE A 199 -11.60 5.86 -19.32
CA ILE A 199 -11.91 6.00 -20.74
C ILE A 199 -10.88 5.26 -21.62
N SER A 200 -9.60 5.32 -21.25
CA SER A 200 -8.49 4.78 -22.05
C SER A 200 -8.35 3.27 -21.92
N MET A 201 -8.69 2.70 -20.77
CA MET A 201 -8.56 1.26 -20.50
C MET A 201 -9.86 0.54 -20.90
N LYS A 202 -9.73 -0.48 -21.74
CA LYS A 202 -10.85 -1.34 -22.14
C LYS A 202 -10.57 -2.77 -21.68
N GLU A 203 -11.53 -3.38 -21.04
CA GLU A 203 -11.47 -4.79 -20.67
C GLU A 203 -11.47 -5.62 -21.94
N THR A 204 -10.51 -6.53 -22.08
CA THR A 204 -10.32 -7.36 -23.29
C THR A 204 -10.81 -8.79 -23.09
N THR A 205 -11.09 -9.18 -21.87
CA THR A 205 -11.56 -10.53 -21.53
C THR A 205 -13.08 -10.54 -21.47
N PRO A 206 -13.79 -11.33 -22.33
CA PRO A 206 -15.24 -11.49 -22.25
C PRO A 206 -15.62 -12.09 -20.89
N SER A 207 -16.56 -11.47 -20.23
CA SER A 207 -17.04 -11.91 -18.91
C SER A 207 -18.22 -12.90 -19.08
N GLU A 208 -18.02 -14.00 -19.78
CA GLU A 208 -18.95 -15.13 -19.74
C GLU A 208 -18.64 -16.04 -18.55
N MET A 209 -18.73 -15.53 -17.34
CA MET A 209 -18.66 -16.38 -16.18
C MET A 209 -20.06 -16.65 -15.60
N LYS A 210 -20.36 -17.93 -15.39
CA LYS A 210 -21.54 -18.36 -14.65
C LYS A 210 -21.59 -17.63 -13.31
N THR A 211 -22.79 -17.18 -12.91
CA THR A 211 -23.01 -16.54 -11.61
C THR A 211 -22.58 -17.48 -10.48
N ALA A 212 -21.41 -17.24 -9.93
CA ALA A 212 -20.90 -17.99 -8.79
C ALA A 212 -21.49 -17.43 -7.48
N THR A 213 -21.75 -18.29 -6.52
CA THR A 213 -22.09 -17.89 -5.16
C THR A 213 -20.85 -17.33 -4.46
N VAL A 214 -21.04 -16.49 -3.43
CA VAL A 214 -19.94 -15.95 -2.60
C VAL A 214 -19.04 -17.09 -2.06
N LYS A 215 -19.66 -18.17 -1.58
CA LYS A 215 -18.95 -19.36 -1.07
C LYS A 215 -18.07 -20.00 -2.13
N GLU A 216 -18.55 -20.09 -3.35
CA GLU A 216 -17.80 -20.69 -4.47
C GLU A 216 -16.62 -19.80 -4.90
N MET A 217 -16.78 -18.47 -4.86
CA MET A 217 -15.72 -17.52 -5.17
C MET A 217 -14.56 -17.62 -4.13
N PHE A 218 -14.88 -17.64 -2.84
CA PHE A 218 -13.87 -17.85 -1.80
C PHE A 218 -13.28 -19.26 -1.86
N SER A 219 -14.08 -20.28 -2.14
CA SER A 219 -13.57 -21.63 -2.35
C SER A 219 -12.57 -21.70 -3.52
N ALA A 220 -12.85 -21.03 -4.63
CA ALA A 220 -11.93 -20.96 -5.76
C ALA A 220 -10.62 -20.26 -5.40
N LEU A 221 -10.68 -19.16 -4.63
CA LEU A 221 -9.50 -18.47 -4.11
C LEU A 221 -8.65 -19.41 -3.25
N PHE A 222 -9.22 -20.08 -2.25
CA PHE A 222 -8.48 -21.00 -1.37
C PHE A 222 -7.95 -22.24 -2.10
N ARG A 223 -8.59 -22.64 -3.21
CA ARG A 223 -8.08 -23.70 -4.10
C ARG A 223 -6.94 -23.24 -5.01
N ASN A 224 -6.77 -21.93 -5.16
CA ASN A 224 -5.65 -21.33 -5.89
C ASN A 224 -4.43 -21.24 -4.97
N ASP A 225 -3.68 -22.32 -4.88
CA ASP A 225 -2.50 -22.42 -4.02
C ASP A 225 -1.45 -21.34 -4.33
N GLN A 226 -1.28 -20.95 -5.60
CA GLN A 226 -0.31 -19.92 -5.97
C GLN A 226 -0.76 -18.52 -5.53
N ALA A 227 -2.03 -18.18 -5.64
CA ALA A 227 -2.55 -16.95 -5.07
C ALA A 227 -2.35 -16.92 -3.54
N MET A 228 -2.59 -18.04 -2.85
CA MET A 228 -2.38 -18.15 -1.40
C MET A 228 -0.91 -18.00 -0.99
N VAL A 229 0.03 -18.52 -1.77
CA VAL A 229 1.48 -18.33 -1.53
C VAL A 229 1.87 -16.86 -1.71
N VAL A 230 1.36 -16.19 -2.75
CA VAL A 230 1.62 -14.77 -2.98
C VAL A 230 1.02 -13.91 -1.87
N VAL A 231 -0.26 -14.16 -1.50
CA VAL A 231 -0.94 -13.45 -0.41
C VAL A 231 -0.20 -13.65 0.91
N GLY A 232 0.22 -14.87 1.25
CA GLY A 232 1.03 -15.16 2.43
C GLY A 232 2.38 -14.42 2.42
N SER A 233 3.04 -14.35 1.27
CA SER A 233 4.28 -13.58 1.11
C SER A 233 4.04 -12.07 1.30
N ILE A 234 2.93 -11.53 0.78
CA ILE A 234 2.51 -10.13 0.96
C ILE A 234 2.31 -9.82 2.44
N VAL A 235 1.61 -10.70 3.18
CA VAL A 235 1.41 -10.53 4.64
C VAL A 235 2.76 -10.42 5.35
N LEU A 236 3.66 -11.35 5.11
CA LEU A 236 4.96 -11.38 5.79
C LEU A 236 5.82 -10.16 5.43
N ILE A 237 5.91 -9.78 4.15
CA ILE A 237 6.68 -8.61 3.70
C ILE A 237 6.12 -7.32 4.32
N ASN A 238 4.80 -7.12 4.26
CA ASN A 238 4.19 -5.93 4.82
C ASN A 238 4.26 -5.90 6.35
N SER A 239 4.11 -7.04 7.02
CA SER A 239 4.29 -7.11 8.48
C SER A 239 5.71 -6.69 8.89
N ALA A 240 6.74 -7.13 8.18
CA ALA A 240 8.12 -6.72 8.46
C ALA A 240 8.29 -5.20 8.28
N LEU A 241 7.74 -4.64 7.20
CA LEU A 241 7.79 -3.20 6.94
C LEU A 241 7.07 -2.39 8.01
N TYR A 242 5.84 -2.79 8.39
CA TYR A 242 5.05 -2.08 9.41
C TYR A 242 5.70 -2.16 10.79
N LEU A 243 6.25 -3.30 11.18
CA LEU A 243 7.01 -3.43 12.42
C LEU A 243 8.19 -2.46 12.45
N THR A 244 8.99 -2.43 11.38
CA THR A 244 10.11 -1.48 11.28
C THR A 244 9.62 -0.04 11.36
N SER A 245 8.60 0.33 10.60
CA SER A 245 8.06 1.69 10.56
C SER A 245 7.50 2.13 11.93
N ASN A 246 6.92 1.21 12.68
CA ASN A 246 6.39 1.51 14.01
C ASN A 246 7.49 1.65 15.07
N PHE A 247 8.55 0.82 15.04
CA PHE A 247 9.62 0.89 16.02
C PHE A 247 10.64 2.00 15.73
N ILE A 248 10.85 2.36 14.46
CA ILE A 248 11.92 3.28 14.06
C ILE A 248 11.74 4.69 14.63
N ILE A 249 10.49 5.15 14.82
CA ILE A 249 10.23 6.45 15.45
C ILE A 249 10.72 6.50 16.90
N TYR A 250 10.53 5.40 17.65
CA TYR A 250 11.02 5.26 19.03
C TYR A 250 12.53 5.19 19.06
N PHE A 251 13.17 4.54 18.08
CA PHE A 251 14.62 4.51 17.94
C PHE A 251 15.19 5.91 17.73
N PHE A 252 14.63 6.72 16.83
CA PHE A 252 15.07 8.09 16.63
C PHE A 252 14.82 8.96 17.86
N LYS A 253 13.71 8.77 18.57
CA LYS A 253 13.35 9.57 19.75
C LYS A 253 14.17 9.22 20.98
N TYR A 254 14.34 7.93 21.29
CA TYR A 254 14.89 7.49 22.57
C TYR A 254 16.32 6.96 22.48
N ASP A 255 16.76 6.40 21.37
CA ASP A 255 18.09 5.82 21.23
C ASP A 255 19.08 6.82 20.60
N LEU A 256 18.74 7.42 19.47
CA LEU A 256 19.55 8.49 18.91
C LEU A 256 19.38 9.80 19.66
N GLY A 257 18.16 10.13 20.08
CA GLY A 257 17.85 11.27 20.94
C GLY A 257 18.20 12.63 20.35
N GLY A 258 18.34 13.63 21.25
CA GLY A 258 18.72 15.00 20.89
C GLY A 258 17.55 15.89 20.46
N ALA A 259 17.76 17.22 20.52
CA ALA A 259 16.73 18.22 20.19
C ALA A 259 16.25 18.16 18.71
N GLY A 260 17.08 17.59 17.83
CA GLY A 260 16.80 17.48 16.37
C GLY A 260 16.25 16.14 15.90
N TRP A 261 15.88 15.21 16.78
CA TRP A 261 15.50 13.84 16.39
C TRP A 261 14.35 13.80 15.36
N LYS A 262 13.37 14.71 15.44
CA LYS A 262 12.26 14.81 14.50
C LYS A 262 12.75 15.12 13.07
N ALA A 263 13.67 16.07 12.93
CA ALA A 263 14.25 16.42 11.63
C ALA A 263 15.08 15.25 11.04
N THR A 264 15.86 14.59 11.89
CA THR A 264 16.68 13.42 11.52
C THR A 264 15.80 12.24 11.05
N TYR A 265 14.72 11.96 11.78
CA TYR A 265 13.72 10.96 11.41
C TYR A 265 13.04 11.31 10.07
N THR A 266 12.62 12.57 9.91
CA THR A 266 11.98 13.05 8.67
C THR A 266 12.91 12.90 7.46
N LEU A 267 14.19 13.29 7.64
CA LEU A 267 15.19 13.16 6.56
C LEU A 267 15.43 11.69 6.18
N PHE A 268 15.59 10.82 7.19
CA PHE A 268 15.73 9.37 6.97
C PHE A 268 14.53 8.79 6.21
N SER A 269 13.31 9.12 6.64
CA SER A 269 12.06 8.66 6.00
C SER A 269 11.91 9.18 4.57
N THR A 270 12.31 10.42 4.31
CA THR A 270 12.32 11.03 2.97
C THR A 270 13.30 10.33 2.04
N VAL A 271 14.53 10.08 2.52
CA VAL A 271 15.56 9.31 1.77
C VAL A 271 15.07 7.90 1.50
N GLY A 272 14.44 7.25 2.49
CA GLY A 272 13.84 5.93 2.34
C GLY A 272 12.73 5.90 1.30
N GLY A 273 11.81 6.87 1.31
CA GLY A 273 10.74 6.99 0.32
C GLY A 273 11.28 7.19 -1.11
N ALA A 274 12.30 8.05 -1.27
CA ALA A 274 12.98 8.24 -2.54
C ALA A 274 13.65 6.93 -3.01
N ALA A 275 14.34 6.22 -2.12
CA ALA A 275 14.97 4.94 -2.42
C ALA A 275 13.93 3.88 -2.84
N GLN A 276 12.76 3.85 -2.22
CA GLN A 276 11.67 2.95 -2.60
C GLN A 276 11.18 3.21 -4.02
N ILE A 277 10.97 4.47 -4.39
CA ILE A 277 10.56 4.86 -5.74
C ILE A 277 11.66 4.50 -6.76
N LEU A 278 12.92 4.80 -6.46
CA LEU A 278 14.07 4.43 -7.31
C LEU A 278 14.19 2.91 -7.45
N GLY A 279 13.88 2.16 -6.40
CA GLY A 279 13.81 0.69 -6.43
C GLY A 279 12.81 0.18 -7.45
N MET A 280 11.61 0.76 -7.48
CA MET A 280 10.56 0.40 -8.45
C MET A 280 10.90 0.85 -9.87
N MET A 281 11.37 2.09 -10.03
CA MET A 281 11.49 2.75 -11.32
C MET A 281 12.80 2.42 -12.06
N VAL A 282 13.88 2.23 -11.33
CA VAL A 282 15.24 2.08 -11.90
C VAL A 282 15.82 0.69 -11.63
N LEU A 283 15.91 0.30 -10.36
CA LEU A 283 16.60 -0.96 -10.02
C LEU A 283 15.84 -2.18 -10.52
N TYR A 284 14.52 -2.20 -10.37
CA TYR A 284 13.71 -3.31 -10.84
C TYR A 284 13.86 -3.55 -12.36
N PRO A 285 13.66 -2.58 -13.26
CA PRO A 285 13.85 -2.80 -14.69
C PRO A 285 15.30 -3.16 -15.07
N LEU A 286 16.31 -2.61 -14.37
CA LEU A 286 17.71 -2.97 -14.61
C LEU A 286 17.99 -4.43 -14.28
N LEU A 287 17.51 -4.91 -13.13
CA LEU A 287 17.67 -6.32 -12.72
C LEU A 287 16.90 -7.26 -13.64
N ARG A 288 15.71 -6.88 -14.10
CA ARG A 288 14.90 -7.66 -15.03
C ARG A 288 15.53 -7.89 -16.40
N LYS A 289 16.51 -7.10 -16.78
CA LYS A 289 17.31 -7.36 -18.02
C LYS A 289 18.17 -8.62 -17.93
N LYS A 290 18.55 -9.04 -16.72
CA LYS A 290 19.49 -10.15 -16.49
C LYS A 290 18.86 -11.32 -15.70
N PHE A 291 17.84 -11.05 -14.90
CA PHE A 291 17.26 -12.02 -13.96
C PHE A 291 15.77 -12.22 -14.22
N SER A 292 15.25 -13.41 -13.92
CA SER A 292 13.82 -13.69 -13.92
C SER A 292 13.10 -12.96 -12.77
N SER A 293 11.76 -12.81 -12.87
CA SER A 293 10.97 -12.16 -11.81
C SER A 293 11.12 -12.86 -10.46
N THR A 294 11.13 -14.19 -10.45
CA THR A 294 11.36 -15.03 -9.24
C THR A 294 12.76 -14.82 -8.66
N GLN A 295 13.78 -14.70 -9.52
CA GLN A 295 15.14 -14.42 -9.07
C GLN A 295 15.27 -13.02 -8.47
N VAL A 296 14.68 -11.99 -9.10
CA VAL A 296 14.67 -10.62 -8.57
C VAL A 296 13.93 -10.57 -7.22
N PHE A 297 12.82 -11.30 -7.07
CA PHE A 297 12.10 -11.38 -5.80
C PHE A 297 12.94 -11.98 -4.67
N CYS A 298 13.56 -13.13 -4.92
CA CYS A 298 14.45 -13.76 -3.93
C CYS A 298 15.67 -12.88 -3.63
N LEU A 299 16.26 -12.24 -4.65
CA LEU A 299 17.39 -11.32 -4.48
C LEU A 299 16.99 -10.12 -3.61
N SER A 300 15.82 -9.53 -3.87
CA SER A 300 15.30 -8.41 -3.08
C SER A 300 15.09 -8.78 -1.61
N LEU A 301 14.55 -9.98 -1.33
CA LEU A 301 14.41 -10.47 0.05
C LEU A 301 15.77 -10.68 0.72
N VAL A 302 16.74 -11.28 0.02
CA VAL A 302 18.09 -11.49 0.56
C VAL A 302 18.80 -10.16 0.81
N LEU A 303 18.73 -9.22 -0.12
CA LEU A 303 19.31 -7.89 0.06
C LEU A 303 18.65 -7.11 1.20
N ALA A 304 17.32 -7.22 1.36
CA ALA A 304 16.63 -6.62 2.50
C ALA A 304 17.09 -7.25 3.83
N LEU A 305 17.26 -8.57 3.90
CA LEU A 305 17.82 -9.24 5.08
C LEU A 305 19.24 -8.76 5.38
N CYS A 306 20.10 -8.63 4.37
CA CYS A 306 21.45 -8.05 4.53
C CYS A 306 21.38 -6.58 5.02
N GLY A 307 20.43 -5.78 4.47
CA GLY A 307 20.19 -4.42 4.91
C GLY A 307 19.82 -4.32 6.39
N TYR A 308 18.86 -5.15 6.84
CA TYR A 308 18.51 -5.23 8.26
C TYR A 308 19.67 -5.72 9.14
N GLY A 309 20.45 -6.72 8.67
CA GLY A 309 21.64 -7.18 9.37
C GLY A 309 22.70 -6.08 9.53
N THR A 310 22.94 -5.29 8.46
CA THR A 310 23.83 -4.13 8.51
C THR A 310 23.30 -3.05 9.46
N LEU A 311 21.98 -2.79 9.43
CA LEU A 311 21.32 -1.88 10.34
C LEU A 311 21.53 -2.29 11.81
N LEU A 312 21.35 -3.57 12.12
CA LEU A 312 21.61 -4.12 13.45
C LEU A 312 23.06 -3.91 13.88
N VAL A 313 24.02 -4.24 13.01
CA VAL A 313 25.45 -4.03 13.31
C VAL A 313 25.74 -2.55 13.60
N PHE A 314 25.19 -1.63 12.81
CA PHE A 314 25.38 -0.18 13.02
C PHE A 314 24.75 0.28 14.34
N CYS A 315 23.58 -0.24 14.71
CA CYS A 315 22.97 0.05 16.02
C CYS A 315 23.80 -0.49 17.20
N LEU A 316 24.42 -1.65 17.07
CA LEU A 316 25.23 -2.26 18.13
C LEU A 316 26.61 -1.64 18.27
N THR A 317 27.21 -1.17 17.17
CA THR A 317 28.54 -0.54 17.15
C THR A 317 28.54 0.96 17.37
N GLY A 318 27.35 1.58 17.48
CA GLY A 318 27.21 3.03 17.61
C GLY A 318 27.38 3.82 16.31
N LEU A 319 27.60 3.16 15.17
CA LEU A 319 27.66 3.81 13.87
C LEU A 319 26.32 4.44 13.45
N SER A 320 25.21 4.01 14.06
CA SER A 320 23.87 4.57 13.87
C SER A 320 23.73 6.04 14.26
N HIS A 321 24.64 6.58 15.08
CA HIS A 321 24.64 8.01 15.44
C HIS A 321 24.98 8.91 14.25
N SER A 322 25.62 8.39 13.20
CA SER A 322 25.79 9.09 11.93
C SER A 322 24.60 8.83 11.02
N LEU A 323 23.77 9.85 10.78
CA LEU A 323 22.62 9.74 9.86
C LEU A 323 23.02 9.25 8.46
N ALA A 324 24.16 9.74 7.93
CA ALA A 324 24.67 9.32 6.62
C ALA A 324 24.93 7.81 6.57
N LEU A 325 25.55 7.25 7.62
CA LEU A 325 25.80 5.81 7.72
C LEU A 325 24.48 5.04 7.90
N LEU A 326 23.56 5.54 8.74
CA LEU A 326 22.26 4.93 8.97
C LEU A 326 21.40 4.87 7.69
N CYS A 327 21.51 5.86 6.80
CA CYS A 327 20.82 5.86 5.51
C CYS A 327 21.28 4.74 4.57
N ILE A 328 22.51 4.23 4.68
CA ILE A 328 23.00 3.15 3.80
C ILE A 328 22.14 1.90 3.87
N PRO A 329 21.99 1.23 5.03
CA PRO A 329 21.08 0.08 5.14
C PRO A 329 19.62 0.47 4.92
N GLY A 330 19.20 1.66 5.31
CA GLY A 330 17.85 2.18 5.06
C GLY A 330 17.51 2.19 3.56
N VAL A 331 18.36 2.78 2.75
CA VAL A 331 18.21 2.83 1.27
C VAL A 331 18.09 1.44 0.69
N VAL A 332 18.92 0.49 1.12
CA VAL A 332 18.84 -0.91 0.66
C VAL A 332 17.48 -1.53 1.00
N VAL A 333 17.04 -1.41 2.25
CA VAL A 333 15.76 -1.99 2.69
C VAL A 333 14.57 -1.38 1.95
N PHE A 334 14.51 -0.05 1.84
CA PHE A 334 13.41 0.64 1.17
C PHE A 334 13.40 0.40 -0.34
N ALA A 335 14.56 0.39 -1.01
CA ALA A 335 14.65 0.07 -2.43
C ALA A 335 14.19 -1.38 -2.73
N CYS A 336 14.60 -2.34 -1.89
CA CYS A 336 14.12 -3.72 -1.99
C CYS A 336 12.62 -3.82 -1.79
N ASN A 337 12.05 -3.08 -0.81
CA ASN A 337 10.61 -3.04 -0.60
C ASN A 337 9.86 -2.49 -1.84
N GLY A 338 10.41 -1.48 -2.51
CA GLY A 338 9.87 -1.00 -3.78
C GLY A 338 9.80 -2.09 -4.84
N MET A 339 10.89 -2.82 -5.05
CA MET A 339 10.91 -3.94 -6.00
C MET A 339 9.91 -5.05 -5.62
N LEU A 340 9.83 -5.42 -4.34
CA LEU A 340 8.89 -6.42 -3.84
C LEU A 340 7.43 -6.00 -4.06
N THR A 341 7.11 -4.72 -3.92
CA THR A 341 5.75 -4.19 -4.17
C THR A 341 5.32 -4.39 -5.63
N VAL A 342 6.21 -4.15 -6.59
CA VAL A 342 5.93 -4.41 -8.01
C VAL A 342 5.76 -5.91 -8.25
N LEU A 343 6.69 -6.72 -7.75
CA LEU A 343 6.72 -8.17 -7.98
C LEU A 343 5.51 -8.88 -7.35
N THR A 344 5.09 -8.49 -6.15
CA THR A 344 3.88 -9.07 -5.54
C THR A 344 2.63 -8.77 -6.36
N THR A 345 2.52 -7.57 -6.93
CA THR A 345 1.40 -7.21 -7.83
C THR A 345 1.44 -8.03 -9.12
N LEU A 346 2.63 -8.22 -9.71
CA LEU A 346 2.82 -9.06 -10.89
C LEU A 346 2.43 -10.52 -10.61
N PHE A 347 2.95 -11.11 -9.54
CA PHE A 347 2.67 -12.51 -9.19
C PHE A 347 1.21 -12.74 -8.84
N LEU A 348 0.57 -11.78 -8.18
CA LEU A 348 -0.86 -11.85 -7.92
C LEU A 348 -1.67 -11.85 -9.23
N SER A 349 -1.28 -10.98 -10.18
CA SER A 349 -1.91 -10.95 -11.50
C SER A 349 -1.70 -12.25 -12.28
N ASN A 350 -0.51 -12.86 -12.22
CA ASN A 350 -0.23 -14.14 -12.86
C ASN A 350 -1.00 -15.30 -12.18
N SER A 351 -1.23 -15.21 -10.87
CA SER A 351 -1.99 -16.22 -10.14
C SER A 351 -3.47 -16.24 -10.52
N VAL A 352 -4.01 -15.16 -11.10
CA VAL A 352 -5.38 -15.13 -11.65
C VAL A 352 -5.52 -16.13 -12.80
N ASP A 353 -4.59 -16.08 -13.76
CA ASP A 353 -4.61 -17.01 -14.91
C ASP A 353 -4.40 -18.47 -14.47
N TYR A 354 -3.48 -18.70 -13.54
CA TYR A 354 -3.29 -20.02 -12.94
C TYR A 354 -4.58 -20.53 -12.28
N GLY A 355 -5.26 -19.65 -11.54
CA GLY A 355 -6.54 -19.97 -10.92
C GLY A 355 -7.61 -20.32 -11.94
N GLN A 356 -7.69 -19.59 -13.05
CA GLN A 356 -8.61 -19.86 -14.14
C GLN A 356 -8.34 -21.24 -14.77
N LEU A 357 -7.07 -21.57 -15.06
CA LEU A 357 -6.70 -22.87 -15.60
C LEU A 357 -7.06 -24.02 -14.65
N LYS A 358 -6.85 -23.83 -13.33
CA LYS A 358 -7.05 -24.87 -12.31
C LYS A 358 -8.51 -25.07 -11.91
N THR A 359 -9.29 -23.98 -11.85
CA THR A 359 -10.66 -23.99 -11.31
C THR A 359 -11.73 -23.73 -12.36
N GLY A 360 -11.35 -23.35 -13.58
CA GLY A 360 -12.28 -22.91 -14.63
C GLY A 360 -12.91 -21.54 -14.36
N ARG A 361 -12.42 -20.80 -13.34
CA ARG A 361 -12.99 -19.51 -12.91
C ARG A 361 -11.90 -18.45 -12.81
N ARG A 362 -12.24 -17.26 -13.27
CA ARG A 362 -11.37 -16.10 -13.25
C ARG A 362 -11.83 -15.13 -12.16
N GLU A 363 -11.09 -15.06 -11.04
CA GLU A 363 -11.51 -14.39 -9.81
C GLU A 363 -10.59 -13.21 -9.46
N GLU A 364 -10.34 -12.29 -10.43
CA GLU A 364 -9.41 -11.16 -10.24
C GLU A 364 -9.78 -10.30 -9.03
N SER A 365 -11.04 -9.86 -8.97
CA SER A 365 -11.51 -8.94 -7.93
C SER A 365 -11.44 -9.55 -6.54
N VAL A 366 -11.74 -10.85 -6.41
CA VAL A 366 -11.66 -11.58 -5.14
C VAL A 366 -10.20 -11.71 -4.68
N ILE A 367 -9.29 -12.02 -5.61
CA ILE A 367 -7.85 -12.15 -5.32
C ILE A 367 -7.27 -10.79 -4.87
N PHE A 368 -7.57 -9.70 -5.58
CA PHE A 368 -7.07 -8.38 -5.22
C PHE A 368 -7.72 -7.80 -3.97
N SER A 369 -9.01 -8.06 -3.73
CA SER A 369 -9.66 -7.67 -2.48
C SER A 369 -9.07 -8.40 -1.27
N MET A 370 -8.72 -9.68 -1.43
CA MET A 370 -8.01 -10.42 -0.39
C MET A 370 -6.62 -9.84 -0.13
N GLN A 371 -5.89 -9.40 -1.15
CA GLN A 371 -4.62 -8.69 -0.96
C GLN A 371 -4.83 -7.45 -0.08
N THR A 372 -5.80 -6.61 -0.41
CA THR A 372 -6.08 -5.38 0.34
C THR A 372 -6.47 -5.69 1.78
N PHE A 373 -7.34 -6.66 1.99
CA PHE A 373 -7.73 -7.15 3.31
C PHE A 373 -6.51 -7.57 4.14
N VAL A 374 -5.66 -8.46 3.61
CA VAL A 374 -4.53 -8.99 4.39
C VAL A 374 -3.46 -7.94 4.67
N VAL A 375 -3.26 -6.96 3.78
CA VAL A 375 -2.33 -5.84 4.01
C VAL A 375 -2.83 -4.96 5.17
N LYS A 376 -4.12 -4.63 5.19
CA LYS A 376 -4.73 -3.87 6.29
C LYS A 376 -4.69 -4.65 7.61
N ALA A 377 -5.01 -5.95 7.58
CA ALA A 377 -4.92 -6.82 8.74
C ALA A 377 -3.47 -6.91 9.28
N ALA A 378 -2.50 -7.08 8.38
CA ALA A 378 -1.07 -7.10 8.75
C ALA A 378 -0.63 -5.80 9.43
N SER A 379 -1.12 -4.63 8.95
CA SER A 379 -0.81 -3.34 9.60
C SER A 379 -1.38 -3.27 11.02
N GLY A 380 -2.61 -3.73 11.24
CA GLY A 380 -3.23 -3.78 12.57
C GLY A 380 -2.49 -4.72 13.53
N VAL A 381 -2.14 -5.92 13.07
CA VAL A 381 -1.34 -6.90 13.85
C VAL A 381 0.05 -6.31 14.17
N ALA A 382 0.70 -5.64 13.24
CA ALA A 382 2.00 -5.03 13.47
C ALA A 382 1.95 -3.92 14.54
N VAL A 383 0.91 -3.08 14.54
CA VAL A 383 0.71 -2.06 15.60
C VAL A 383 0.53 -2.72 16.97
N PHE A 384 -0.31 -3.76 17.05
CA PHE A 384 -0.53 -4.52 18.29
C PHE A 384 0.77 -5.17 18.80
N LEU A 385 1.52 -5.84 17.92
CA LEU A 385 2.81 -6.44 18.27
C LEU A 385 3.85 -5.39 18.68
N THR A 386 3.80 -4.20 18.09
CA THR A 386 4.66 -3.08 18.49
C THR A 386 4.34 -2.66 19.92
N GLY A 387 3.05 -2.48 20.26
CA GLY A 387 2.63 -2.12 21.63
C GLY A 387 3.14 -3.13 22.65
N ILE A 388 2.85 -4.43 22.44
CA ILE A 388 3.35 -5.51 23.30
C ILE A 388 4.89 -5.50 23.38
N GLY A 389 5.56 -5.30 22.23
CA GLY A 389 7.03 -5.24 22.19
C GLY A 389 7.60 -4.10 23.03
N LEU A 390 7.00 -2.90 22.95
CA LEU A 390 7.40 -1.75 23.77
C LEU A 390 7.21 -2.01 25.28
N ASP A 391 6.09 -2.62 25.66
CA ASP A 391 5.83 -3.02 27.05
C ASP A 391 6.83 -4.05 27.56
N LEU A 392 7.12 -5.09 26.74
CA LEU A 392 8.07 -6.15 27.08
C LEU A 392 9.51 -5.64 27.30
N ILE A 393 9.94 -4.65 26.53
CA ILE A 393 11.27 -4.03 26.72
C ILE A 393 11.27 -2.96 27.82
N GLY A 394 10.11 -2.68 28.44
CA GLY A 394 9.97 -1.71 29.51
C GLY A 394 10.24 -0.28 29.06
N LEU A 395 9.75 0.12 27.87
CA LEU A 395 9.93 1.48 27.36
C LEU A 395 9.06 2.45 28.16
N VAL A 396 9.69 3.45 28.78
CA VAL A 396 9.00 4.50 29.53
C VAL A 396 8.68 5.65 28.57
N GLY A 397 7.37 5.89 28.36
CA GLY A 397 6.91 7.00 27.53
C GLY A 397 7.09 8.37 28.25
N ASN A 398 7.15 9.46 27.48
CA ASN A 398 7.06 10.80 28.04
C ASN A 398 5.62 11.07 28.47
N THR A 399 5.45 11.53 29.71
CA THR A 399 4.16 11.95 30.28
C THR A 399 3.76 13.36 29.85
N GLU A 400 4.74 14.19 29.43
CA GLU A 400 4.53 15.57 28.97
C GLU A 400 5.12 15.76 27.57
N GLU A 401 4.37 16.36 26.64
CA GLU A 401 4.80 16.61 25.25
C GLU A 401 5.99 17.59 25.16
N THR A 402 6.12 18.49 26.13
CA THR A 402 7.15 19.55 26.17
C THR A 402 8.31 19.25 27.14
N GLY A 403 8.25 18.10 27.82
CA GLY A 403 9.29 17.68 28.78
C GLY A 403 10.54 17.11 28.11
N PRO A 404 11.67 16.99 28.85
CA PRO A 404 12.86 16.29 28.34
C PRO A 404 12.53 14.84 28.03
N VAL A 405 13.17 14.32 26.98
CA VAL A 405 12.95 12.92 26.55
C VAL A 405 13.36 11.98 27.68
N ALA A 406 12.47 11.05 28.04
CA ALA A 406 12.71 10.08 29.11
C ALA A 406 13.96 9.24 28.83
N VAL A 407 14.86 9.17 29.79
CA VAL A 407 16.08 8.34 29.67
C VAL A 407 15.70 6.88 29.80
N GLN A 408 16.08 6.06 28.82
CA GLN A 408 15.80 4.64 28.80
C GLN A 408 16.95 3.83 29.35
N SER A 409 16.65 2.64 29.90
CA SER A 409 17.68 1.71 30.32
C SER A 409 18.46 1.14 29.12
N ALA A 410 19.71 0.72 29.32
CA ALA A 410 20.51 0.06 28.28
C ALA A 410 19.83 -1.21 27.74
N GLY A 411 19.12 -1.96 28.62
CA GLY A 411 18.33 -3.13 28.21
C GLY A 411 17.14 -2.76 27.31
N THR A 412 16.41 -1.69 27.63
CA THR A 412 15.31 -1.18 26.81
C THR A 412 15.80 -0.74 25.42
N LEU A 413 16.92 -0.02 25.35
CA LEU A 413 17.50 0.40 24.06
C LEU A 413 17.96 -0.79 23.22
N LEU A 414 18.62 -1.77 23.85
CA LEU A 414 18.98 -3.02 23.15
C LEU A 414 17.74 -3.77 22.65
N GLY A 415 16.70 -3.89 23.48
CA GLY A 415 15.43 -4.49 23.11
C GLY A 415 14.79 -3.78 21.91
N LEU A 416 14.79 -2.44 21.90
CA LEU A 416 14.28 -1.63 20.80
C LEU A 416 15.03 -1.89 19.48
N ARG A 417 16.37 -1.93 19.53
CA ARG A 417 17.23 -2.25 18.38
C ARG A 417 16.93 -3.64 17.81
N LEU A 418 16.76 -4.65 18.69
CA LEU A 418 16.44 -6.01 18.29
C LEU A 418 15.01 -6.11 17.69
N MET A 419 14.02 -5.48 18.31
CA MET A 419 12.65 -5.48 17.82
C MET A 419 12.53 -4.81 16.44
N MET A 420 13.28 -3.72 16.22
CA MET A 420 13.28 -2.99 14.95
C MET A 420 13.99 -3.75 13.81
N THR A 421 14.94 -4.64 14.12
CA THR A 421 15.80 -5.27 13.12
C THR A 421 15.60 -6.78 13.03
N VAL A 422 15.78 -7.52 14.13
CA VAL A 422 15.74 -8.99 14.15
C VAL A 422 14.34 -9.52 13.88
N LEU A 423 13.31 -8.91 14.46
CA LEU A 423 11.94 -9.35 14.26
C LEU A 423 11.51 -9.24 12.78
N PRO A 424 11.69 -8.10 12.08
CA PRO A 424 11.47 -8.02 10.63
C PRO A 424 12.33 -9.00 9.83
N MET A 425 13.58 -9.25 10.22
CA MET A 425 14.44 -10.25 9.56
C MET A 425 13.84 -11.66 9.62
N LEU A 426 13.35 -12.07 10.78
CA LEU A 426 12.72 -13.39 10.96
C LEU A 426 11.48 -13.53 10.08
N VAL A 427 10.66 -12.48 10.01
CA VAL A 427 9.45 -12.45 9.20
C VAL A 427 9.80 -12.51 7.69
N LEU A 428 10.79 -11.73 7.24
CA LEU A 428 11.26 -11.77 5.84
C LEU A 428 11.92 -13.08 5.47
N ALA A 429 12.68 -13.69 6.38
CA ALA A 429 13.22 -15.05 6.18
C ALA A 429 12.09 -16.06 6.00
N GLY A 430 11.02 -15.95 6.80
CA GLY A 430 9.80 -16.74 6.61
C GLY A 430 9.18 -16.56 5.23
N ALA A 431 9.10 -15.31 4.74
CA ALA A 431 8.60 -15.00 3.39
C ALA A 431 9.48 -15.65 2.31
N LEU A 432 10.81 -15.58 2.45
CA LEU A 432 11.76 -16.20 1.52
C LEU A 432 11.61 -17.73 1.48
N VAL A 433 11.47 -18.36 2.64
CA VAL A 433 11.28 -19.82 2.75
C VAL A 433 9.94 -20.24 2.16
N LEU A 434 8.85 -19.53 2.49
CA LEU A 434 7.52 -19.79 1.94
C LEU A 434 7.55 -19.72 0.42
N PHE A 435 8.06 -18.62 -0.12
CA PHE A 435 8.11 -18.38 -1.55
C PHE A 435 8.96 -19.43 -2.28
N ARG A 436 10.19 -19.69 -1.83
CA ARG A 436 11.08 -20.67 -2.47
C ARG A 436 10.53 -22.10 -2.46
N ARG A 437 9.79 -22.48 -1.42
CA ARG A 437 9.28 -23.85 -1.29
C ARG A 437 7.96 -24.08 -2.02
N LYS A 438 7.13 -23.05 -2.19
CA LYS A 438 5.74 -23.21 -2.62
C LYS A 438 5.38 -22.48 -3.92
N PHE A 439 6.17 -21.49 -4.32
CA PHE A 439 5.88 -20.72 -5.53
C PHE A 439 6.44 -21.42 -6.78
N VAL A 440 5.57 -21.71 -7.76
CA VAL A 440 5.93 -22.45 -8.98
C VAL A 440 5.69 -21.66 -10.27
N LEU A 441 5.09 -20.46 -10.20
CA LEU A 441 4.80 -19.65 -11.37
C LEU A 441 6.02 -18.85 -11.83
N THR A 442 7.00 -19.55 -12.42
CA THR A 442 8.12 -18.88 -13.11
C THR A 442 7.62 -18.10 -14.31
N ASP A 443 8.46 -17.19 -14.86
CA ASP A 443 8.12 -16.39 -16.05
C ASP A 443 7.72 -17.29 -17.24
N ALA A 444 8.45 -18.39 -17.44
CA ALA A 444 8.15 -19.37 -18.50
C ALA A 444 6.78 -20.06 -18.28
N ARG A 445 6.51 -20.47 -17.03
CA ARG A 445 5.22 -21.12 -16.72
C ARG A 445 4.05 -20.16 -16.81
N ALA A 446 4.22 -18.89 -16.40
CA ALA A 446 3.21 -17.87 -16.56
C ALA A 446 2.92 -17.55 -18.04
N ALA A 447 3.97 -17.55 -18.89
CA ALA A 447 3.82 -17.38 -20.33
C ALA A 447 3.07 -18.56 -20.97
N GLU A 448 3.40 -19.80 -20.59
CA GLU A 448 2.73 -21.00 -21.05
C GLU A 448 1.23 -21.01 -20.71
N ILE A 449 0.88 -20.72 -19.44
CA ILE A 449 -0.50 -20.63 -18.98
C ILE A 449 -1.26 -19.55 -19.75
N SER A 450 -0.64 -18.38 -19.91
CA SER A 450 -1.25 -17.29 -20.67
C SER A 450 -1.49 -17.64 -22.13
N ALA A 451 -0.56 -18.37 -22.77
CA ALA A 451 -0.71 -18.84 -24.14
C ALA A 451 -1.83 -19.89 -24.29
N GLN A 452 -1.93 -20.81 -23.34
CA GLN A 452 -3.01 -21.81 -23.33
C GLN A 452 -4.39 -21.15 -23.24
N LEU A 453 -4.59 -20.22 -22.28
CA LEU A 453 -5.88 -19.55 -22.09
C LEU A 453 -6.29 -18.66 -23.27
N HIS A 454 -5.32 -17.97 -23.91
CA HIS A 454 -5.62 -17.07 -25.03
C HIS A 454 -5.53 -17.78 -26.40
N GLY A 455 -4.87 -18.94 -26.49
CA GLY A 455 -4.83 -19.78 -27.69
C GLY A 455 -6.13 -20.55 -27.89
N GLU A 456 -6.78 -20.98 -26.83
CA GLU A 456 -8.11 -21.61 -26.85
C GLU A 456 -9.22 -20.64 -27.25
N GLU A 457 -9.10 -19.34 -26.89
CA GLU A 457 -10.07 -18.29 -27.28
C GLU A 457 -10.08 -18.04 -28.83
N THR A 458 -8.98 -18.31 -29.54
CA THR A 458 -8.90 -18.13 -31.00
C THR A 458 -9.44 -19.32 -31.81
N HIS A 459 -9.77 -20.43 -31.16
CA HIS A 459 -10.36 -21.62 -31.82
C HIS A 459 -11.88 -21.75 -31.63
N HIS A 460 -12.51 -20.84 -30.91
CA HIS A 460 -13.95 -20.80 -30.64
C HIS A 460 -14.68 -19.61 -31.29
N ASP A 461 -13.99 -18.79 -32.08
CA ASP A 461 -14.53 -17.79 -32.98
C ASP A 461 -14.40 -18.31 -34.44
#